data_1ad20450f7124d1ee4834f18ec5d7f9f
#
_entry.id   1ad20450f7124d1ee4834f18ec5d7f9f
#
_cell.length_a   1.000
_cell.length_b   1.000
_cell.length_c   1.000
_cell.angle_alpha   90.00
_cell.angle_beta   90.00
_cell.angle_gamma   90.00
#
_symmetry.space_group_name_H-M   'P 1'
#
loop_
_entity.id
_entity.type
_entity.pdbx_description
1 polymer ?
#
loop_
_entity_poly.entity_id
_entity_poly.type
_entity_poly.pdbx_seq_one_letter_code
_entity_poly.pdbx_strand_id
1 'polypeptide(L)'
;MKRELVEREVTDEGPRRGSGATKRKRSVTVNLAESPLGWLHARGHLDDRQFDAGERLRMDYERAQLAPSITMRWDPVRVDGGAGGAGLTPSERQIAAKERFDGAMREAGRGLSDVLWRVVCACESLPHAEKTLKWPARSGKLVLGIALDRVAAFYRL
;
A
#
# COMPACT_ATOMS: atom_id res chain seq x y z
N MET A 1 -19.51 7.63 7.24
CA MET A 1 -18.59 6.48 7.27
C MET A 1 -18.20 6.21 8.72
N LYS A 2 -18.29 4.96 9.16
CA LYS A 2 -17.85 4.57 10.50
C LYS A 2 -16.32 4.54 10.51
N ARG A 3 -15.70 5.34 11.34
CA ARG A 3 -14.24 5.36 11.49
C ARG A 3 -13.82 4.13 12.30
N GLU A 4 -12.89 3.36 11.79
CA GLU A 4 -12.26 2.25 12.49
C GLU A 4 -10.83 2.66 12.85
N LEU A 5 -10.68 3.20 14.06
CA LEU A 5 -9.41 3.73 14.54
C LEU A 5 -8.63 2.64 15.24
N VAL A 6 -7.43 2.34 14.75
CA VAL A 6 -6.50 1.38 15.34
C VAL A 6 -5.19 2.07 15.63
N GLU A 7 -4.67 1.90 16.84
CA GLU A 7 -3.37 2.42 17.24
C GLU A 7 -2.26 1.49 16.74
N ARG A 8 -1.29 2.04 16.01
CA ARG A 8 -0.16 1.32 15.45
C ARG A 8 1.16 1.94 15.85
N GLU A 9 2.15 1.09 16.10
CA GLU A 9 3.53 1.51 16.33
C GLU A 9 4.11 2.14 15.06
N VAL A 10 4.80 3.28 15.20
CA VAL A 10 5.51 3.94 14.11
C VAL A 10 6.95 3.46 14.07
N THR A 11 7.36 2.92 12.93
CA THR A 11 8.75 2.60 12.60
C THR A 11 9.27 3.62 11.58
N ASP A 12 10.57 3.61 11.31
CA ASP A 12 11.18 4.46 10.26
C ASP A 12 10.57 4.21 8.87
N GLU A 13 9.88 3.10 8.73
CA GLU A 13 9.19 2.68 7.50
C GLU A 13 7.70 3.02 7.49
N GLY A 14 7.16 3.62 8.55
CA GLY A 14 5.75 3.98 8.73
C GLY A 14 5.02 3.14 9.79
N PRO A 15 3.69 3.24 9.90
CA PRO A 15 2.91 2.51 10.88
C PRO A 15 2.97 1.01 10.65
N ARG A 16 3.44 0.24 11.65
CA ARG A 16 3.57 -1.22 11.56
C ARG A 16 2.22 -1.90 11.77
N ARG A 17 1.93 -2.95 11.02
CA ARG A 17 0.82 -3.87 11.28
C ARG A 17 1.18 -4.83 12.41
N GLY A 18 0.28 -5.00 13.37
CA GLY A 18 0.43 -5.96 14.46
C GLY A 18 -0.05 -5.39 15.79
N SER A 19 -0.28 -6.26 16.76
CA SER A 19 -0.91 -5.92 18.03
C SER A 19 -0.05 -4.98 18.87
N GLY A 20 -0.71 -3.94 19.39
CA GLY A 20 -0.36 -3.25 20.61
C GLY A 20 0.98 -2.52 20.64
N ALA A 21 0.93 -1.20 20.77
CA ALA A 21 2.10 -0.38 21.09
C ALA A 21 2.70 -0.81 22.44
N THR A 22 3.95 -1.23 22.43
CA THR A 22 4.73 -1.35 23.67
C THR A 22 5.01 0.05 24.24
N LYS A 23 4.87 0.23 25.55
CA LYS A 23 4.88 1.50 26.31
C LYS A 23 6.04 2.49 26.05
N ARG A 24 6.94 2.24 25.11
CA ARG A 24 8.13 3.07 24.85
C ARG A 24 8.32 3.52 23.39
N LYS A 25 7.37 3.19 22.49
CA LYS A 25 7.50 3.52 21.08
C LYS A 25 6.39 4.48 20.65
N ARG A 26 6.69 5.34 19.69
CA ARG A 26 5.70 6.26 19.13
C ARG A 26 4.59 5.46 18.46
N SER A 27 3.35 5.75 18.79
CA SER A 27 2.17 5.17 18.15
C SER A 27 1.39 6.24 17.40
N VAL A 28 0.71 5.84 16.34
CA VAL A 28 -0.19 6.68 15.54
C VAL A 28 -1.53 5.99 15.40
N THR A 29 -2.59 6.74 15.55
CA THR A 29 -3.95 6.26 15.28
C THR A 29 -4.21 6.28 13.78
N VAL A 30 -4.42 5.12 13.18
CA VAL A 30 -4.71 4.95 11.76
C VAL A 30 -6.17 4.58 11.58
N ASN A 31 -6.85 5.21 10.62
CA ASN A 31 -8.20 4.85 10.24
C ASN A 31 -8.18 3.79 9.14
N LEU A 32 -8.50 2.55 9.48
CA LEU A 32 -8.54 1.43 8.53
C LEU A 32 -9.64 1.57 7.47
N ALA A 33 -10.66 2.36 7.74
CA ALA A 33 -11.79 2.56 6.83
C ALA A 33 -11.53 3.64 5.74
N GLU A 34 -10.38 4.31 5.74
CA GLU A 34 -10.08 5.37 4.76
C GLU A 34 -9.72 4.85 3.38
N SER A 35 -9.17 3.63 3.28
CA SER A 35 -8.86 3.03 1.99
C SER A 35 -9.98 2.08 1.52
N PRO A 36 -10.27 2.01 0.22
CA PRO A 36 -11.19 1.00 -0.31
C PRO A 36 -10.79 -0.42 0.09
N LEU A 37 -9.50 -0.68 0.18
CA LEU A 37 -8.93 -1.96 0.60
C LEU A 37 -9.27 -2.27 2.07
N GLY A 38 -9.09 -1.30 2.98
CA GLY A 38 -9.43 -1.44 4.38
C GLY A 38 -10.93 -1.67 4.60
N TRP A 39 -11.77 -0.98 3.82
CA TRP A 39 -13.20 -1.18 3.86
C TRP A 39 -13.61 -2.58 3.40
N LEU A 40 -13.00 -3.11 2.33
CA LEU A 40 -13.26 -4.46 1.81
C LEU A 40 -12.82 -5.52 2.83
N HIS A 41 -11.66 -5.36 3.44
CA HIS A 41 -11.15 -6.26 4.47
C HIS A 41 -12.03 -6.27 5.71
N ALA A 42 -12.41 -5.09 6.25
CA ALA A 42 -13.28 -4.98 7.42
C ALA A 42 -14.67 -5.64 7.23
N ARG A 43 -15.09 -5.82 5.98
CA ARG A 43 -16.35 -6.51 5.62
C ARG A 43 -16.16 -7.98 5.22
N GLY A 44 -14.98 -8.54 5.35
CA GLY A 44 -14.68 -9.93 5.02
C GLY A 44 -14.70 -10.23 3.52
N HIS A 45 -14.50 -9.21 2.67
CA HIS A 45 -14.41 -9.38 1.23
C HIS A 45 -12.99 -9.69 0.75
N LEU A 46 -12.01 -9.46 1.59
CA LEU A 46 -10.61 -9.81 1.41
C LEU A 46 -10.13 -10.54 2.65
N ASP A 47 -9.31 -11.55 2.47
CA ASP A 47 -8.61 -12.19 3.58
C ASP A 47 -7.39 -11.35 4.04
N ASP A 48 -6.77 -11.76 5.16
CA ASP A 48 -5.62 -11.07 5.74
C ASP A 48 -4.44 -11.03 4.78
N ARG A 49 -4.20 -12.13 4.06
CA ARG A 49 -3.11 -12.27 3.10
C ARG A 49 -3.28 -11.32 1.91
N GLN A 50 -4.47 -11.26 1.34
CA GLN A 50 -4.82 -10.34 0.24
C GLN A 50 -4.71 -8.89 0.68
N PHE A 51 -5.18 -8.60 1.88
CA PHE A 51 -5.08 -7.25 2.43
C PHE A 51 -3.62 -6.85 2.68
N ASP A 52 -2.79 -7.73 3.25
CA ASP A 52 -1.37 -7.49 3.45
C ASP A 52 -0.62 -7.25 2.14
N ALA A 53 -0.95 -8.02 1.11
CA ALA A 53 -0.39 -7.84 -0.22
C ALA A 53 -0.72 -6.45 -0.79
N GLY A 54 -1.96 -6.03 -0.68
CA GLY A 54 -2.41 -4.71 -1.13
C GLY A 54 -1.74 -3.56 -0.38
N GLU A 55 -1.64 -3.66 0.95
CA GLU A 55 -0.95 -2.65 1.77
C GLU A 55 0.55 -2.58 1.44
N ARG A 56 1.18 -3.73 1.17
CA ARG A 56 2.59 -3.75 0.78
C ARG A 56 2.81 -3.13 -0.59
N LEU A 57 1.94 -3.42 -1.54
CA LEU A 57 1.98 -2.81 -2.87
C LEU A 57 1.80 -1.28 -2.78
N ARG A 58 0.85 -0.81 -1.99
CA ARG A 58 0.62 0.61 -1.74
C ARG A 58 1.84 1.28 -1.11
N MET A 59 2.44 0.64 -0.11
CA MET A 59 3.63 1.15 0.55
C MET A 59 4.81 1.30 -0.41
N ASP A 60 5.04 0.33 -1.31
CA ASP A 60 6.08 0.43 -2.32
C ASP A 60 5.76 1.53 -3.36
N TYR A 61 4.48 1.70 -3.74
CA TYR A 61 4.04 2.81 -4.60
C TYR A 61 4.32 4.17 -3.98
N GLU A 62 3.97 4.36 -2.71
CA GLU A 62 4.19 5.61 -1.98
C GLU A 62 5.70 5.89 -1.78
N ARG A 63 6.50 4.87 -1.44
CA ARG A 63 7.95 4.99 -1.28
C ARG A 63 8.68 5.28 -2.58
N ALA A 64 8.24 4.66 -3.66
CA ALA A 64 8.76 4.93 -4.99
C ALA A 64 8.40 6.34 -5.50
N GLN A 65 7.52 7.05 -4.77
CA GLN A 65 7.04 8.39 -5.10
C GLN A 65 6.46 8.48 -6.51
N LEU A 66 5.72 7.45 -6.90
CA LEU A 66 5.07 7.38 -8.19
C LEU A 66 3.77 8.21 -8.25
N ALA A 67 3.25 8.65 -7.09
CA ALA A 67 2.12 9.56 -7.04
C ALA A 67 2.50 10.95 -7.59
N PRO A 68 1.59 11.63 -8.30
CA PRO A 68 1.82 13.00 -8.76
C PRO A 68 2.14 13.91 -7.56
N SER A 69 3.30 14.56 -7.58
CA SER A 69 3.66 15.54 -6.56
C SER A 69 3.05 16.88 -6.90
N ILE A 70 2.14 17.37 -6.06
CA ILE A 70 1.44 18.66 -6.25
C ILE A 70 2.20 19.81 -5.58
N THR A 71 3.16 19.52 -4.70
CA THR A 71 3.86 20.54 -3.91
C THR A 71 5.38 20.49 -4.12
N MET A 72 6.00 21.67 -4.07
CA MET A 72 7.46 21.78 -3.96
C MET A 72 7.96 20.92 -2.79
N ARG A 73 8.88 20.03 -3.08
CA ARG A 73 9.59 19.25 -2.09
C ARG A 73 10.48 20.18 -1.29
N TRP A 74 10.11 20.45 -0.06
CA TRP A 74 11.06 20.89 0.94
C TRP A 74 11.82 19.65 1.42
N ASP A 75 12.88 19.27 0.70
CA ASP A 75 13.88 18.36 1.25
C ASP A 75 14.66 19.16 2.31
N PRO A 76 14.49 18.90 3.60
CA PRO A 76 15.44 19.41 4.57
C PRO A 76 16.78 18.81 4.20
N VAL A 77 17.74 19.64 3.82
CA VAL A 77 19.14 19.22 3.63
C VAL A 77 19.54 18.57 4.96
N ARG A 78 19.54 17.25 5.01
CA ARG A 78 20.18 16.53 6.12
C ARG A 78 21.66 16.80 5.99
N VAL A 79 22.14 17.67 6.83
CA VAL A 79 23.57 17.75 7.14
C VAL A 79 23.90 16.43 7.83
N ASP A 80 24.52 15.52 7.08
CA ASP A 80 25.00 14.26 7.58
C ASP A 80 26.08 14.53 8.64
N GLY A 81 25.68 14.52 9.89
CA GLY A 81 26.54 14.43 11.05
C GLY A 81 26.57 13.00 11.56
N GLY A 82 27.45 12.19 11.05
CA GLY A 82 28.02 11.09 11.80
C GLY A 82 27.39 9.72 11.70
N ALA A 83 28.25 8.79 11.38
CA ALA A 83 28.35 7.40 11.82
C ALA A 83 27.42 6.36 11.19
N GLY A 84 27.97 5.63 10.20
CA GLY A 84 28.05 4.18 10.26
C GLY A 84 26.77 3.38 10.58
N GLY A 85 25.91 3.26 9.59
CA GLY A 85 24.98 2.16 9.55
C GLY A 85 24.89 1.68 8.11
N ALA A 86 25.20 0.41 7.86
CA ALA A 86 25.09 -0.23 6.56
C ALA A 86 23.62 -0.31 6.11
N GLY A 87 22.98 0.83 5.84
CA GLY A 87 21.61 0.96 5.37
C GLY A 87 21.58 1.67 4.02
N LEU A 88 20.63 1.28 3.16
CA LEU A 88 20.39 1.91 1.88
C LEU A 88 20.15 3.42 2.05
N THR A 89 20.70 4.21 1.15
CA THR A 89 20.41 5.64 1.05
C THR A 89 18.93 5.87 0.72
N PRO A 90 18.36 7.07 0.99
CA PRO A 90 16.99 7.38 0.60
C PRO A 90 16.69 7.12 -0.87
N SER A 91 17.62 7.45 -1.77
CA SER A 91 17.50 7.20 -3.22
C SER A 91 17.49 5.71 -3.55
N GLU A 92 18.37 4.92 -2.93
CA GLU A 92 18.40 3.46 -3.11
C GLU A 92 17.12 2.79 -2.61
N ARG A 93 16.56 3.25 -1.48
CA ARG A 93 15.27 2.78 -0.97
C ARG A 93 14.13 3.08 -1.93
N GLN A 94 14.14 4.25 -2.56
CA GLN A 94 13.16 4.65 -3.56
C GLN A 94 13.25 3.78 -4.81
N ILE A 95 14.46 3.54 -5.33
CA ILE A 95 14.72 2.69 -6.49
C ILE A 95 14.27 1.26 -6.19
N ALA A 96 14.68 0.70 -5.05
CA ALA A 96 14.28 -0.65 -4.63
C ALA A 96 12.75 -0.79 -4.45
N ALA A 97 12.08 0.22 -3.93
CA ALA A 97 10.61 0.22 -3.82
C ALA A 97 9.95 0.24 -5.21
N LYS A 98 10.49 1.04 -6.14
CA LYS A 98 10.01 1.07 -7.52
C LYS A 98 10.17 -0.28 -8.22
N GLU A 99 11.33 -0.91 -8.09
CA GLU A 99 11.59 -2.23 -8.68
C GLU A 99 10.62 -3.30 -8.15
N ARG A 100 10.35 -3.30 -6.83
CA ARG A 100 9.38 -4.21 -6.22
C ARG A 100 7.96 -3.93 -6.71
N PHE A 101 7.56 -2.67 -6.76
CA PHE A 101 6.25 -2.27 -7.29
C PHE A 101 6.08 -2.73 -8.75
N ASP A 102 7.04 -2.41 -9.62
CA ASP A 102 7.02 -2.80 -11.03
C ASP A 102 7.02 -4.34 -11.19
N GLY A 103 7.75 -5.04 -10.33
CA GLY A 103 7.76 -6.50 -10.28
C GLY A 103 6.40 -7.10 -9.91
N ALA A 104 5.77 -6.58 -8.86
CA ALA A 104 4.45 -7.02 -8.41
C ALA A 104 3.36 -6.75 -9.46
N MET A 105 3.39 -5.58 -10.10
CA MET A 105 2.45 -5.22 -11.17
C MET A 105 2.63 -6.10 -12.42
N ARG A 106 3.86 -6.48 -12.74
CA ARG A 106 4.17 -7.40 -13.84
C ARG A 106 3.70 -8.80 -13.53
N GLU A 107 3.89 -9.28 -12.30
CA GLU A 107 3.42 -10.61 -11.85
C GLU A 107 1.89 -10.69 -11.84
N ALA A 108 1.21 -9.63 -11.44
CA ALA A 108 -0.25 -9.55 -11.54
C ALA A 108 -0.72 -9.71 -13.00
N GLY A 109 -0.02 -9.10 -13.94
CA GLY A 109 -0.27 -9.21 -15.37
C GLY A 109 -1.32 -8.25 -15.90
N ARG A 110 -1.49 -8.26 -17.23
CA ARG A 110 -2.39 -7.35 -17.96
C ARG A 110 -3.84 -7.51 -17.51
N GLY A 111 -4.53 -6.39 -17.34
CA GLY A 111 -5.91 -6.32 -16.86
C GLY A 111 -6.05 -6.37 -15.35
N LEU A 112 -5.24 -7.18 -14.64
CA LEU A 112 -5.22 -7.21 -13.18
C LEU A 112 -4.40 -6.05 -12.60
N SER A 113 -3.35 -5.62 -13.26
CA SER A 113 -2.58 -4.43 -12.90
C SER A 113 -3.43 -3.16 -12.90
N ASP A 114 -4.38 -3.04 -13.81
CA ASP A 114 -5.25 -1.85 -13.89
C ASP A 114 -6.15 -1.70 -12.66
N VAL A 115 -6.76 -2.78 -12.21
CA VAL A 115 -7.61 -2.73 -11.00
C VAL A 115 -6.77 -2.53 -9.74
N LEU A 116 -5.58 -3.12 -9.66
CA LEU A 116 -4.66 -2.88 -8.55
C LEU A 116 -4.26 -1.41 -8.48
N TRP A 117 -3.86 -0.82 -9.59
CA TRP A 117 -3.49 0.58 -9.62
C TRP A 117 -4.64 1.48 -9.16
N ARG A 118 -5.86 1.24 -9.69
CA ARG A 118 -7.04 2.06 -9.36
C ARG A 118 -7.45 1.94 -7.91
N VAL A 119 -7.59 0.72 -7.42
CA VAL A 119 -8.13 0.47 -6.08
C VAL A 119 -7.08 0.64 -4.99
N VAL A 120 -5.87 0.14 -5.21
CA VAL A 120 -4.80 0.15 -4.20
C VAL A 120 -4.02 1.46 -4.22
N CYS A 121 -3.58 1.92 -5.41
CA CYS A 121 -2.72 3.10 -5.51
C CYS A 121 -3.51 4.40 -5.59
N ALA A 122 -4.51 4.47 -6.48
CA ALA A 122 -5.34 5.65 -6.68
C ALA A 122 -6.52 5.75 -5.69
N CYS A 123 -6.73 4.74 -4.83
CA CYS A 123 -7.83 4.69 -3.85
C CYS A 123 -9.23 4.89 -4.46
N GLU A 124 -9.42 4.47 -5.71
CA GLU A 124 -10.72 4.49 -6.35
C GLU A 124 -11.66 3.43 -5.75
N SER A 125 -12.95 3.72 -5.66
CA SER A 125 -13.92 2.73 -5.22
C SER A 125 -14.08 1.63 -6.28
N LEU A 126 -14.36 0.39 -5.86
CA LEU A 126 -14.59 -0.73 -6.80
C LEU A 126 -15.67 -0.44 -7.84
N PRO A 127 -16.85 0.12 -7.50
CA PRO A 127 -17.87 0.44 -8.49
C PRO A 127 -17.38 1.45 -9.53
N HIS A 128 -16.51 2.38 -9.14
CA HIS A 128 -15.93 3.35 -10.07
C HIS A 128 -14.91 2.66 -11.01
N ALA A 129 -14.05 1.81 -10.46
CA ALA A 129 -13.10 1.02 -11.24
C ALA A 129 -13.81 0.10 -12.25
N GLU A 130 -14.86 -0.64 -11.81
CA GLU A 130 -15.67 -1.49 -12.68
C GLU A 130 -16.26 -0.70 -13.87
N LYS A 131 -16.84 0.47 -13.60
CA LYS A 131 -17.43 1.34 -14.63
C LYS A 131 -16.35 1.82 -15.62
N THR A 132 -15.21 2.24 -15.13
CA THR A 132 -14.11 2.75 -15.96
C THR A 132 -13.49 1.66 -16.83
N LEU A 133 -13.35 0.45 -16.27
CA LEU A 133 -12.82 -0.72 -16.98
C LEU A 133 -13.87 -1.41 -17.86
N LYS A 134 -15.12 -0.90 -17.88
CA LYS A 134 -16.24 -1.47 -18.60
C LYS A 134 -16.55 -2.93 -18.22
N TRP A 135 -16.36 -3.24 -16.95
CA TRP A 135 -16.64 -4.56 -16.41
C TRP A 135 -18.09 -4.71 -15.98
N PRO A 136 -18.61 -5.95 -15.94
CA PRO A 136 -19.90 -6.22 -15.33
C PRO A 136 -19.96 -5.76 -13.89
N ALA A 137 -21.09 -5.25 -13.45
CA ALA A 137 -21.29 -4.84 -12.07
C ALA A 137 -21.01 -6.02 -11.11
N ARG A 138 -20.35 -5.75 -10.00
CA ARG A 138 -19.97 -6.71 -8.94
C ARG A 138 -18.85 -7.71 -9.32
N SER A 139 -18.26 -7.62 -10.50
CA SER A 139 -17.11 -8.46 -10.87
C SER A 139 -15.80 -8.02 -10.20
N GLY A 140 -15.69 -6.75 -9.84
CA GLY A 140 -14.46 -6.14 -9.33
C GLY A 140 -13.92 -6.79 -8.06
N LYS A 141 -14.78 -7.27 -7.17
CA LYS A 141 -14.34 -7.98 -5.95
C LYS A 141 -13.58 -9.26 -6.26
N LEU A 142 -14.14 -10.09 -7.15
CA LEU A 142 -13.50 -11.33 -7.55
C LEU A 142 -12.17 -11.07 -8.25
N VAL A 143 -12.18 -10.14 -9.21
CA VAL A 143 -10.97 -9.82 -10.00
C VAL A 143 -9.89 -9.19 -9.12
N LEU A 144 -10.26 -8.31 -8.18
CA LEU A 144 -9.33 -7.74 -7.22
C LEU A 144 -8.73 -8.82 -6.31
N GLY A 145 -9.54 -9.78 -5.82
CA GLY A 145 -9.05 -10.90 -5.02
C GLY A 145 -7.99 -11.70 -5.78
N ILE A 146 -8.27 -12.10 -7.03
CA ILE A 146 -7.31 -12.81 -7.88
C ILE A 146 -6.02 -12.00 -8.10
N ALA A 147 -6.16 -10.70 -8.31
CA ALA A 147 -5.01 -9.82 -8.49
C ALA A 147 -4.14 -9.74 -7.23
N LEU A 148 -4.77 -9.62 -6.07
CA LEU A 148 -4.09 -9.56 -4.77
C LEU A 148 -3.43 -10.89 -4.42
N ASP A 149 -4.00 -12.04 -4.79
CA ASP A 149 -3.37 -13.35 -4.59
C ASP A 149 -2.05 -13.47 -5.36
N ARG A 150 -1.99 -12.95 -6.60
CA ARG A 150 -0.74 -12.90 -7.38
C ARG A 150 0.29 -11.98 -6.75
N VAL A 151 -0.14 -10.82 -6.29
CA VAL A 151 0.73 -9.87 -5.55
C VAL A 151 1.23 -10.50 -4.25
N ALA A 152 0.38 -11.22 -3.52
CA ALA A 152 0.77 -11.95 -2.31
C ALA A 152 1.83 -13.01 -2.61
N ALA A 153 1.67 -13.76 -3.71
CA ALA A 153 2.68 -14.74 -4.15
C ALA A 153 4.02 -14.06 -4.48
N PHE A 154 4.01 -12.90 -5.15
CA PHE A 154 5.21 -12.12 -5.43
C PHE A 154 5.92 -11.67 -4.15
N TYR A 155 5.19 -11.18 -3.16
CA TYR A 155 5.74 -10.75 -1.87
C TYR A 155 6.02 -11.90 -0.90
N ARG A 156 5.68 -13.14 -1.26
CA ARG A 156 5.84 -14.35 -0.44
C ARG A 156 5.12 -14.25 0.90
N LEU A 157 3.90 -13.77 0.86
CA LEU A 157 2.99 -13.68 1.99
C LEU A 157 2.16 -14.95 2.14
#